data_9a97a67fb8d0c19fb663fc57278238ea
#
_entry.id   9a97a67fb8d0c19fb663fc57278238ea
#
_cell.length_a   1.000
_cell.length_b   1.000
_cell.length_c   1.000
_cell.angle_alpha   90.00
_cell.angle_beta   90.00
_cell.angle_gamma   90.00
#
_symmetry.space_group_name_H-M   'P 1'
#
loop_
_entity.id
_entity.type
_entity.pdbx_description
1 polymer ?
#
loop_
_entity_poly.entity_id
_entity_poly.type
_entity_poly.pdbx_seq_one_letter_code
_entity_poly.pdbx_strand_id
1 'polypeptide(L)'
;YLKREMGIRKLKPTTPGQRHKVIGAFDKITASTPEKSLVVGKKSTGGRNNTGKMTMRYLGGGHKQKYRFIDFKRNKDGIPATVKSIEYDPNRTSRIALLYYADGAKSYIIAPNGLEVGQTVVSGSEAAPEVGNTLPMANIPVGTIIHNIELRPGQGAKLVRSAGAFAQLTSKEGDYAIIKMPSGETRKILAACKATVGSVGNSDHGLEKSGKAGRSRWLGRRPHNRGVVMNPVDHPMGG
;
A
#
# COMPACT_ATOMS: atom_id res chain seq x y z
N TYR A 1 -25.88 0.16 21.86
CA TYR A 1 -24.50 0.67 21.80
C TYR A 1 -23.65 -0.28 20.99
N LEU A 2 -23.66 -0.15 19.65
CA LEU A 2 -22.74 -0.86 18.76
C LEU A 2 -21.41 -0.13 18.78
N LYS A 3 -20.40 -0.76 19.36
CA LYS A 3 -19.01 -0.32 19.35
C LYS A 3 -18.54 -0.01 17.92
N ARG A 4 -18.21 1.23 17.66
CA ARG A 4 -17.49 1.71 16.49
C ARG A 4 -16.01 1.33 16.60
N GLU A 5 -15.68 0.05 16.50
CA GLU A 5 -14.30 -0.39 16.67
C GLU A 5 -13.65 -0.97 15.41
N MET A 6 -14.35 -0.96 14.25
CA MET A 6 -13.75 -1.41 13.00
C MET A 6 -13.95 -0.37 11.91
N GLY A 7 -12.86 0.00 11.22
CA GLY A 7 -12.88 0.92 10.08
C GLY A 7 -13.64 0.39 8.86
N ILE A 8 -14.64 -0.47 9.05
CA ILE A 8 -15.51 -1.05 8.03
C ILE A 8 -16.98 -0.78 8.32
N ARG A 9 -17.78 -0.72 7.25
CA ARG A 9 -19.24 -0.53 7.32
C ARG A 9 -19.96 -1.57 6.47
N LYS A 10 -20.87 -2.33 7.08
CA LYS A 10 -21.83 -3.16 6.37
C LYS A 10 -22.93 -2.30 5.77
N LEU A 11 -23.30 -2.54 4.53
CA LEU A 11 -24.44 -1.88 3.89
C LEU A 11 -25.76 -2.57 4.25
N LYS A 12 -26.85 -1.79 4.26
CA LYS A 12 -28.19 -2.35 4.44
C LYS A 12 -28.54 -3.25 3.24
N PRO A 13 -29.23 -4.38 3.44
CA PRO A 13 -29.58 -5.33 2.36
C PRO A 13 -30.79 -4.87 1.53
N THR A 14 -30.73 -3.65 1.01
CA THR A 14 -31.80 -3.05 0.20
C THR A 14 -31.87 -3.60 -1.22
N THR A 15 -30.75 -4.14 -1.73
CA THR A 15 -30.65 -4.78 -3.04
C THR A 15 -29.78 -6.04 -2.95
N PRO A 16 -29.90 -7.01 -3.91
CA PRO A 16 -29.04 -8.21 -3.92
C PRO A 16 -27.54 -7.86 -3.89
N GLY A 17 -27.11 -6.83 -4.60
CA GLY A 17 -25.71 -6.40 -4.67
C GLY A 17 -25.18 -5.74 -3.40
N GLN A 18 -26.05 -5.28 -2.49
CA GLN A 18 -25.67 -4.66 -1.23
C GLN A 18 -25.74 -5.62 -0.04
N ARG A 19 -26.48 -6.72 -0.15
CA ARG A 19 -26.74 -7.68 0.94
C ARG A 19 -25.48 -8.15 1.65
N HIS A 20 -24.44 -8.46 0.92
CA HIS A 20 -23.17 -8.98 1.47
C HIS A 20 -22.01 -7.99 1.35
N LYS A 21 -22.29 -6.74 1.00
CA LYS A 21 -21.25 -5.75 0.76
C LYS A 21 -20.77 -5.13 2.07
N VAL A 22 -19.45 -5.13 2.23
CA VAL A 22 -18.73 -4.46 3.32
C VAL A 22 -17.71 -3.51 2.71
N ILE A 23 -17.74 -2.27 3.11
CA ILE A 23 -16.82 -1.22 2.61
C ILE A 23 -15.98 -0.64 3.73
N GLY A 24 -14.84 -0.06 3.40
CA GLY A 24 -14.08 0.75 4.34
C GLY A 24 -14.89 1.96 4.82
N ALA A 25 -14.74 2.33 6.08
CA ALA A 25 -15.46 3.46 6.66
C ALA A 25 -14.91 4.82 6.23
N PHE A 26 -13.65 4.88 5.78
CA PHE A 26 -12.93 6.10 5.36
C PHE A 26 -12.78 7.17 6.48
N ASP A 27 -12.93 6.80 7.73
CA ASP A 27 -12.94 7.73 8.88
C ASP A 27 -11.60 8.46 9.07
N LYS A 28 -10.49 7.83 8.68
CA LYS A 28 -9.13 8.38 8.82
C LYS A 28 -8.71 9.31 7.68
N ILE A 29 -9.54 9.48 6.66
CA ILE A 29 -9.22 10.34 5.51
C ILE A 29 -9.57 11.78 5.86
N THR A 30 -8.58 12.68 5.75
CA THR A 30 -8.73 14.10 6.10
C THR A 30 -8.85 15.02 4.89
N ALA A 31 -8.46 14.56 3.70
CA ALA A 31 -8.57 15.32 2.45
C ALA A 31 -9.04 14.44 1.28
N SER A 32 -9.92 14.98 0.44
CA SER A 32 -10.48 14.31 -0.73
C SER A 32 -9.76 14.64 -2.03
N THR A 33 -9.09 15.79 -2.10
CA THR A 33 -8.39 16.27 -3.29
C THR A 33 -6.89 16.07 -3.15
N PRO A 34 -6.23 15.37 -4.09
CA PRO A 34 -4.78 15.17 -4.04
C PRO A 34 -4.01 16.43 -4.44
N GLU A 35 -2.77 16.54 -3.99
CA GLU A 35 -1.82 17.58 -4.39
C GLU A 35 -1.52 17.48 -5.89
N LYS A 36 -1.84 18.54 -6.65
CA LYS A 36 -1.78 18.53 -8.13
C LYS A 36 -0.37 18.26 -8.67
N SER A 37 0.66 18.79 -8.03
CA SER A 37 2.06 18.61 -8.44
C SER A 37 2.57 17.17 -8.34
N LEU A 38 1.93 16.35 -7.49
CA LEU A 38 2.33 14.98 -7.21
C LEU A 38 1.43 13.92 -7.88
N VAL A 39 0.59 14.32 -8.84
CA VAL A 39 -0.40 13.44 -9.46
C VAL A 39 -0.35 13.51 -10.98
N VAL A 40 -0.45 12.35 -11.62
CA VAL A 40 -0.52 12.20 -13.07
C VAL A 40 -1.70 11.29 -13.48
N GLY A 41 -2.26 11.53 -14.65
CA GLY A 41 -3.30 10.66 -15.21
C GLY A 41 -2.75 9.28 -15.54
N LYS A 42 -3.41 8.22 -15.06
CA LYS A 42 -3.04 6.83 -15.35
C LYS A 42 -3.85 6.31 -16.53
N LYS A 43 -3.18 6.01 -17.65
CA LYS A 43 -3.81 5.34 -18.80
C LYS A 43 -4.01 3.86 -18.49
N SER A 44 -5.17 3.31 -18.89
CA SER A 44 -5.40 1.87 -18.85
C SER A 44 -4.78 1.22 -20.08
N THR A 45 -3.99 0.18 -19.89
CA THR A 45 -3.35 -0.57 -20.98
C THR A 45 -4.24 -1.67 -21.53
N GLY A 46 -5.30 -2.06 -20.82
CA GLY A 46 -6.15 -3.19 -21.20
C GLY A 46 -5.41 -4.52 -21.27
N GLY A 47 -4.29 -4.67 -20.54
CA GLY A 47 -3.45 -5.87 -20.58
C GLY A 47 -2.51 -5.94 -21.78
N ARG A 48 -2.36 -4.85 -22.56
CA ARG A 48 -1.46 -4.79 -23.72
C ARG A 48 -0.11 -4.23 -23.31
N ASN A 49 0.94 -4.75 -23.97
CA ASN A 49 2.31 -4.26 -23.83
C ASN A 49 2.57 -3.04 -24.75
N ASN A 50 3.82 -2.59 -24.83
CA ASN A 50 4.26 -1.49 -25.69
C ASN A 50 4.08 -1.76 -27.20
N THR A 51 4.03 -3.04 -27.63
CA THR A 51 3.80 -3.45 -29.02
C THR A 51 2.33 -3.71 -29.33
N GLY A 52 1.41 -3.44 -28.39
CA GLY A 52 -0.03 -3.64 -28.55
C GLY A 52 -0.52 -5.09 -28.38
N LYS A 53 0.38 -6.04 -28.11
CA LYS A 53 0.03 -7.45 -27.90
C LYS A 53 -0.52 -7.66 -26.48
N MET A 54 -1.53 -8.51 -26.35
CA MET A 54 -2.09 -8.88 -25.05
C MET A 54 -1.10 -9.79 -24.30
N THR A 55 -0.53 -9.27 -23.22
CA THR A 55 0.37 -10.01 -22.30
C THR A 55 -0.32 -10.46 -21.03
N MET A 56 -1.44 -9.81 -20.67
CA MET A 56 -2.26 -10.18 -19.52
C MET A 56 -3.73 -10.21 -19.91
N ARG A 57 -4.38 -11.36 -19.71
CA ARG A 57 -5.82 -11.56 -19.98
C ARG A 57 -6.68 -10.88 -18.92
N TYR A 58 -7.95 -10.66 -19.25
CA TYR A 58 -9.01 -10.25 -18.34
C TYR A 58 -8.78 -8.89 -17.64
N LEU A 59 -8.04 -7.99 -18.29
CA LEU A 59 -7.91 -6.59 -17.87
C LEU A 59 -8.63 -5.64 -18.80
N GLY A 60 -9.27 -4.63 -18.25
CA GLY A 60 -9.88 -3.53 -18.99
C GLY A 60 -11.18 -3.00 -18.37
N GLY A 61 -11.65 -1.87 -18.89
CA GLY A 61 -12.95 -1.28 -18.54
C GLY A 61 -13.11 -0.79 -17.10
N GLY A 62 -12.05 -0.56 -16.36
CA GLY A 62 -12.10 -0.03 -15.00
C GLY A 62 -12.36 1.48 -14.94
N HIS A 63 -12.68 1.96 -13.74
CA HIS A 63 -12.81 3.39 -13.48
C HIS A 63 -11.49 4.12 -13.75
N LYS A 64 -11.55 5.33 -14.33
CA LYS A 64 -10.38 6.18 -14.56
C LYS A 64 -9.69 6.52 -13.25
N GLN A 65 -8.37 6.36 -13.21
CA GLN A 65 -7.55 6.57 -12.02
C GLN A 65 -6.46 7.59 -12.27
N LYS A 66 -6.04 8.27 -11.20
CA LYS A 66 -4.84 9.10 -11.15
C LYS A 66 -3.79 8.38 -10.33
N TYR A 67 -2.55 8.43 -10.79
CA TYR A 67 -1.40 7.91 -10.06
C TYR A 67 -0.80 8.99 -9.17
N ARG A 68 -0.46 8.65 -7.92
CA ARG A 68 0.25 9.51 -6.98
C ARG A 68 1.70 9.08 -6.91
N PHE A 69 2.61 10.04 -7.01
CA PHE A 69 4.03 9.78 -6.81
C PHE A 69 4.31 9.63 -5.32
N ILE A 70 4.71 8.43 -4.94
CA ILE A 70 5.04 8.09 -3.55
C ILE A 70 6.56 8.11 -3.40
N ASP A 71 7.04 8.79 -2.38
CA ASP A 71 8.47 8.77 -2.02
C ASP A 71 8.79 7.46 -1.26
N PHE A 72 9.27 6.48 -2.01
CA PHE A 72 9.73 5.21 -1.44
C PHE A 72 11.19 5.26 -0.99
N LYS A 73 11.94 6.29 -1.36
CA LYS A 73 13.37 6.39 -1.06
C LYS A 73 13.65 7.12 0.24
N ARG A 74 12.81 8.12 0.57
CA ARG A 74 12.98 8.94 1.77
C ARG A 74 14.40 9.49 1.90
N ASN A 75 14.92 10.11 0.81
CA ASN A 75 16.31 10.58 0.74
C ASN A 75 16.56 11.93 1.40
N LYS A 76 15.52 12.60 1.90
CA LYS A 76 15.66 13.85 2.65
C LYS A 76 16.01 13.58 4.10
N ASP A 77 17.25 13.16 4.33
CA ASP A 77 17.75 12.83 5.65
C ASP A 77 17.94 14.09 6.51
N GLY A 78 17.55 14.01 7.78
CA GLY A 78 17.69 15.11 8.76
C GLY A 78 16.66 16.25 8.62
N ILE A 79 15.86 16.30 7.55
CA ILE A 79 14.88 17.36 7.35
C ILE A 79 13.52 16.92 7.90
N PRO A 80 12.96 17.60 8.92
CA PRO A 80 11.66 17.28 9.46
C PRO A 80 10.55 17.60 8.46
N ALA A 81 9.56 16.72 8.40
CA ALA A 81 8.36 16.90 7.60
C ALA A 81 7.11 16.76 8.46
N THR A 82 6.15 17.66 8.28
CA THR A 82 4.87 17.63 8.98
C THR A 82 3.82 16.93 8.14
N VAL A 83 3.05 16.05 8.74
CA VAL A 83 1.91 15.39 8.10
C VAL A 83 0.78 16.40 7.91
N LYS A 84 0.48 16.74 6.66
CA LYS A 84 -0.57 17.71 6.31
C LYS A 84 -1.94 17.07 6.17
N SER A 85 -2.01 15.90 5.55
CA SER A 85 -3.26 15.18 5.31
C SER A 85 -3.03 13.68 5.16
N ILE A 86 -4.08 12.90 5.43
CA ILE A 86 -4.15 11.48 5.11
C ILE A 86 -5.19 11.30 4.00
N GLU A 87 -4.81 10.62 2.92
CA GLU A 87 -5.59 10.58 1.69
C GLU A 87 -5.81 9.15 1.19
N TYR A 88 -6.87 8.99 0.39
CA TYR A 88 -7.16 7.77 -0.35
C TYR A 88 -6.31 7.69 -1.63
N ASP A 89 -5.73 6.54 -1.91
CA ASP A 89 -5.07 6.25 -3.19
C ASP A 89 -5.74 5.04 -3.87
N PRO A 90 -6.32 5.19 -5.08
CA PRO A 90 -6.96 4.08 -5.80
C PRO A 90 -5.96 3.04 -6.34
N ASN A 91 -4.65 3.33 -6.32
CA ASN A 91 -3.63 2.44 -6.89
C ASN A 91 -3.08 1.43 -5.87
N ARG A 92 -3.42 1.58 -4.59
CA ARG A 92 -2.93 0.74 -3.51
C ARG A 92 -3.99 0.52 -2.43
N THR A 93 -3.78 -0.48 -1.60
CA THR A 93 -4.69 -0.81 -0.51
C THR A 93 -4.46 0.06 0.73
N SER A 94 -3.23 0.55 0.93
CA SER A 94 -2.86 1.45 2.03
C SER A 94 -3.35 2.88 1.79
N ARG A 95 -3.53 3.65 2.87
CA ARG A 95 -3.67 5.11 2.79
C ARG A 95 -2.31 5.75 2.55
N ILE A 96 -2.31 6.98 2.07
CA ILE A 96 -1.11 7.78 1.87
C ILE A 96 -1.19 9.05 2.73
N ALA A 97 -0.04 9.55 3.14
CA ALA A 97 0.07 10.80 3.89
C ALA A 97 0.84 11.83 3.06
N LEU A 98 0.32 13.04 2.99
CA LEU A 98 1.00 14.18 2.38
C LEU A 98 1.90 14.83 3.42
N LEU A 99 3.17 14.95 3.09
CA LEU A 99 4.19 15.57 3.92
C LEU A 99 4.58 16.93 3.36
N TYR A 100 4.73 17.91 4.27
CA TYR A 100 5.34 19.19 4.01
C TYR A 100 6.66 19.26 4.77
N TYR A 101 7.76 19.30 4.02
CA TYR A 101 9.10 19.44 4.59
C TYR A 101 9.40 20.88 4.99
N ALA A 102 10.31 21.06 5.96
CA ALA A 102 10.74 22.39 6.40
C ALA A 102 11.38 23.23 5.28
N ASP A 103 11.92 22.58 4.25
CA ASP A 103 12.48 23.22 3.05
C ASP A 103 11.42 23.58 1.98
N GLY A 104 10.14 23.44 2.28
CA GLY A 104 9.03 23.74 1.37
C GLY A 104 8.67 22.62 0.37
N ALA A 105 9.44 21.53 0.32
CA ALA A 105 9.11 20.41 -0.55
C ALA A 105 7.89 19.63 -0.03
N LYS A 106 7.15 19.06 -0.97
CA LYS A 106 5.99 18.21 -0.68
C LYS A 106 6.26 16.79 -1.18
N SER A 107 5.83 15.78 -0.46
CA SER A 107 5.86 14.40 -0.93
C SER A 107 4.74 13.56 -0.33
N TYR A 108 4.39 12.45 -1.00
CA TYR A 108 3.53 11.43 -0.44
C TYR A 108 4.34 10.29 0.13
N ILE A 109 3.91 9.76 1.26
CA ILE A 109 4.41 8.50 1.84
C ILE A 109 3.25 7.53 2.06
N ILE A 110 3.55 6.25 2.24
CA ILE A 110 2.56 5.31 2.76
C ILE A 110 2.28 5.67 4.22
N ALA A 111 1.01 5.85 4.58
CA ALA A 111 0.62 6.19 5.93
C ALA A 111 0.76 4.98 6.86
N PRO A 112 1.64 5.02 7.87
CA PRO A 112 1.69 4.00 8.90
C PRO A 112 0.45 4.05 9.79
N ASN A 113 0.21 2.96 10.49
CA ASN A 113 -0.87 2.89 11.46
C ASN A 113 -0.56 3.79 12.67
N GLY A 114 -1.54 4.57 13.10
CA GLY A 114 -1.37 5.50 14.21
C GLY A 114 -0.79 6.86 13.83
N LEU A 115 -0.45 7.10 12.55
CA LEU A 115 -0.01 8.42 12.10
C LEU A 115 -1.20 9.39 12.06
N GLU A 116 -1.00 10.58 12.62
CA GLU A 116 -2.02 11.64 12.68
C GLU A 116 -1.55 12.91 11.97
N VAL A 117 -2.51 13.73 11.57
CA VAL A 117 -2.22 15.05 10.98
C VAL A 117 -1.56 15.95 12.02
N GLY A 118 -0.52 16.67 11.62
CA GLY A 118 0.28 17.54 12.49
C GLY A 118 1.50 16.86 13.10
N GLN A 119 1.60 15.54 13.07
CA GLN A 119 2.82 14.84 13.53
C GLN A 119 4.00 15.13 12.61
N THR A 120 5.19 15.12 13.20
CA THR A 120 6.45 15.28 12.48
C THR A 120 7.08 13.93 12.22
N VAL A 121 7.57 13.71 11.01
CA VAL A 121 8.33 12.52 10.62
C VAL A 121 9.67 12.92 10.02
N VAL A 122 10.70 12.14 10.35
CA VAL A 122 12.08 12.38 9.91
C VAL A 122 12.63 11.11 9.27
N SER A 123 13.55 11.27 8.33
CA SER A 123 14.36 10.16 7.81
C SER A 123 15.84 10.44 8.07
N GLY A 124 16.62 9.36 8.13
CA GLY A 124 18.07 9.43 8.34
C GLY A 124 18.56 8.51 9.45
N SER A 125 19.87 8.40 9.56
CA SER A 125 20.53 7.53 10.55
C SER A 125 20.31 7.98 12.00
N GLU A 126 20.13 9.28 12.22
CA GLU A 126 19.97 9.88 13.55
C GLU A 126 18.50 10.08 13.96
N ALA A 127 17.57 9.70 13.10
CA ALA A 127 16.15 9.80 13.42
C ALA A 127 15.80 8.87 14.60
N ALA A 128 14.90 9.31 15.49
CA ALA A 128 14.37 8.46 16.55
C ALA A 128 13.56 7.30 15.97
N PRO A 129 13.59 6.09 16.57
CA PRO A 129 12.85 4.93 16.09
C PRO A 129 11.35 5.02 16.43
N GLU A 130 10.70 6.10 15.98
CA GLU A 130 9.28 6.40 16.16
C GLU A 130 8.48 6.06 14.89
N VAL A 131 7.16 5.87 15.07
CA VAL A 131 6.26 5.52 13.96
C VAL A 131 6.29 6.57 12.86
N GLY A 132 6.56 6.13 11.64
CA GLY A 132 6.66 7.00 10.45
C GLY A 132 8.06 7.46 10.11
N ASN A 133 9.02 7.34 11.04
CA ASN A 133 10.42 7.66 10.78
C ASN A 133 11.08 6.53 9.98
N THR A 134 12.00 6.91 9.10
CA THR A 134 12.70 5.98 8.21
C THR A 134 14.19 6.00 8.54
N LEU A 135 14.75 4.84 8.89
CA LEU A 135 16.14 4.67 9.29
C LEU A 135 16.79 3.50 8.54
N PRO A 136 18.13 3.47 8.43
CA PRO A 136 18.85 2.23 8.16
C PRO A 136 18.51 1.18 9.23
N MET A 137 18.33 -0.09 8.82
CA MET A 137 17.99 -1.16 9.77
C MET A 137 19.07 -1.39 10.84
N ALA A 138 20.32 -0.99 10.56
CA ALA A 138 21.40 -0.96 11.56
C ALA A 138 21.01 -0.15 12.82
N ASN A 139 20.28 0.95 12.64
CA ASN A 139 19.95 1.89 13.70
C ASN A 139 18.58 1.64 14.35
N ILE A 140 17.79 0.69 13.81
CA ILE A 140 16.48 0.32 14.36
C ILE A 140 16.68 -0.73 15.45
N PRO A 141 16.11 -0.59 16.66
CA PRO A 141 16.19 -1.61 17.71
C PRO A 141 15.63 -2.97 17.26
N VAL A 142 16.27 -4.05 17.73
CA VAL A 142 15.77 -5.41 17.51
C VAL A 142 14.39 -5.57 18.18
N GLY A 143 13.51 -6.35 17.56
CA GLY A 143 12.12 -6.53 18.01
C GLY A 143 11.15 -5.51 17.43
N THR A 144 11.64 -4.41 16.83
CA THR A 144 10.78 -3.35 16.28
C THR A 144 9.97 -3.85 15.06
N ILE A 145 8.73 -3.40 15.00
CA ILE A 145 7.85 -3.59 13.84
C ILE A 145 8.17 -2.55 12.78
N ILE A 146 8.39 -2.99 11.56
CA ILE A 146 8.81 -2.16 10.42
C ILE A 146 7.99 -2.46 9.17
N HIS A 147 7.96 -1.50 8.26
CA HIS A 147 7.38 -1.61 6.92
C HIS A 147 8.20 -0.80 5.91
N ASN A 148 7.80 -0.78 4.64
CA ASN A 148 8.53 -0.07 3.58
C ASN A 148 10.02 -0.40 3.57
N ILE A 149 10.36 -1.68 3.42
CA ILE A 149 11.72 -2.18 3.54
C ILE A 149 12.38 -2.19 2.16
N GLU A 150 13.61 -1.71 2.09
CA GLU A 150 14.46 -1.81 0.91
C GLU A 150 15.07 -3.21 0.78
N LEU A 151 15.33 -3.64 -0.45
CA LEU A 151 16.10 -4.85 -0.76
C LEU A 151 17.59 -4.57 -0.97
N ARG A 152 17.90 -3.38 -1.49
CA ARG A 152 19.26 -2.88 -1.70
C ARG A 152 19.31 -1.43 -1.25
N PRO A 153 20.42 -0.97 -0.67
CA PRO A 153 20.55 0.41 -0.23
C PRO A 153 20.26 1.41 -1.37
N GLY A 154 19.42 2.41 -1.10
CA GLY A 154 19.05 3.46 -2.06
C GLY A 154 18.09 3.05 -3.17
N GLN A 155 17.66 1.80 -3.25
CA GLN A 155 16.70 1.34 -4.26
C GLN A 155 15.29 1.89 -4.02
N GLY A 156 14.96 2.24 -2.79
CA GLY A 156 13.63 2.56 -2.31
C GLY A 156 12.85 1.32 -1.85
N ALA A 157 11.83 1.55 -1.06
CA ALA A 157 11.03 0.50 -0.43
C ALA A 157 10.38 -0.43 -1.46
N LYS A 158 10.53 -1.73 -1.28
CA LYS A 158 9.94 -2.79 -2.13
C LYS A 158 9.05 -3.75 -1.36
N LEU A 159 9.42 -4.07 -0.12
CA LEU A 159 8.73 -5.05 0.72
C LEU A 159 7.79 -4.36 1.71
N VAL A 160 6.76 -5.07 2.13
CA VAL A 160 5.83 -4.68 3.23
C VAL A 160 5.18 -3.32 2.99
N ARG A 161 4.39 -3.19 1.91
CA ARG A 161 3.74 -1.92 1.51
C ARG A 161 2.22 -1.99 1.49
N SER A 162 1.64 -3.17 1.60
CA SER A 162 0.18 -3.37 1.55
C SER A 162 -0.48 -2.99 2.86
N ALA A 163 -1.76 -2.64 2.82
CA ALA A 163 -2.56 -2.30 3.99
C ALA A 163 -2.44 -3.34 5.11
N GLY A 164 -2.20 -2.90 6.34
CA GLY A 164 -2.06 -3.74 7.52
C GLY A 164 -0.80 -4.60 7.58
N ALA A 165 0.04 -4.59 6.54
CA ALA A 165 1.26 -5.39 6.52
C ALA A 165 2.32 -4.83 7.47
N PHE A 166 3.07 -5.73 8.09
CA PHE A 166 4.23 -5.42 8.92
C PHE A 166 5.25 -6.56 8.84
N ALA A 167 6.49 -6.25 9.10
CA ALA A 167 7.56 -7.20 9.35
C ALA A 167 8.21 -6.90 10.70
N GLN A 168 8.92 -7.83 11.26
CA GLN A 168 9.63 -7.65 12.53
C GLN A 168 11.13 -7.82 12.32
N LEU A 169 11.92 -6.89 12.82
CA LEU A 169 13.37 -7.00 12.89
C LEU A 169 13.71 -7.96 14.04
N THR A 170 14.13 -9.17 13.71
CA THR A 170 14.36 -10.23 14.74
C THR A 170 15.75 -10.23 15.29
N SER A 171 16.76 -10.01 14.46
CA SER A 171 18.17 -9.93 14.89
C SER A 171 19.02 -9.17 13.89
N LYS A 172 20.26 -8.90 14.27
CA LYS A 172 21.30 -8.32 13.43
C LYS A 172 22.54 -9.19 13.52
N GLU A 173 23.14 -9.51 12.37
CA GLU A 173 24.33 -10.36 12.27
C GLU A 173 25.35 -9.70 11.34
N GLY A 174 26.37 -9.08 11.90
CA GLY A 174 27.35 -8.31 11.14
C GLY A 174 26.66 -7.23 10.30
N ASP A 175 26.91 -7.24 8.99
CA ASP A 175 26.35 -6.27 8.05
C ASP A 175 24.90 -6.56 7.64
N TYR A 176 24.27 -7.55 8.25
CA TYR A 176 22.92 -7.98 7.86
C TYR A 176 21.91 -7.84 9.00
N ALA A 177 20.70 -7.52 8.61
CA ALA A 177 19.50 -7.55 9.44
C ALA A 177 18.65 -8.77 9.06
N ILE A 178 18.16 -9.50 10.05
CA ILE A 178 17.25 -10.63 9.87
C ILE A 178 15.84 -10.15 10.20
N ILE A 179 14.94 -10.29 9.23
CA ILE A 179 13.56 -9.83 9.35
C ILE A 179 12.58 -10.99 9.15
N LYS A 180 11.55 -11.03 9.97
CA LYS A 180 10.41 -11.92 9.81
C LYS A 180 9.34 -11.23 8.97
N MET A 181 9.06 -11.78 7.78
CA MET A 181 8.11 -11.24 6.82
C MET A 181 6.65 -11.57 7.21
N PRO A 182 5.65 -10.85 6.65
CA PRO A 182 4.23 -11.16 6.87
C PRO A 182 3.82 -12.59 6.47
N SER A 183 4.54 -13.20 5.52
CA SER A 183 4.35 -14.60 5.11
C SER A 183 4.85 -15.63 6.13
N GLY A 184 5.57 -15.19 7.18
CA GLY A 184 6.26 -16.04 8.13
C GLY A 184 7.70 -16.39 7.72
N GLU A 185 8.10 -16.12 6.48
CA GLU A 185 9.47 -16.30 5.98
C GLU A 185 10.46 -15.39 6.72
N THR A 186 11.62 -15.93 7.06
CA THR A 186 12.73 -15.14 7.58
C THR A 186 13.69 -14.77 6.45
N ARG A 187 13.99 -13.48 6.31
CA ARG A 187 14.90 -12.96 5.27
C ARG A 187 16.08 -12.24 5.88
N LYS A 188 17.23 -12.43 5.23
CA LYS A 188 18.48 -11.72 5.53
C LYS A 188 18.65 -10.58 4.50
N ILE A 189 18.76 -9.34 4.98
CA ILE A 189 18.89 -8.12 4.16
C ILE A 189 20.03 -7.28 4.72
N LEU A 190 20.74 -6.54 3.87
CA LEU A 190 21.80 -5.64 4.31
C LEU A 190 21.28 -4.63 5.34
N ALA A 191 21.98 -4.47 6.45
CA ALA A 191 21.58 -3.56 7.53
C ALA A 191 21.60 -2.07 7.13
N ALA A 192 22.34 -1.73 6.06
CA ALA A 192 22.33 -0.40 5.45
C ALA A 192 21.02 -0.06 4.71
N CYS A 193 20.18 -1.06 4.40
CA CYS A 193 18.86 -0.83 3.79
C CYS A 193 17.95 -0.07 4.75
N LYS A 194 17.21 0.91 4.22
CA LYS A 194 16.24 1.68 4.99
C LYS A 194 14.94 0.91 5.20
N ALA A 195 14.32 1.14 6.35
CA ALA A 195 12.97 0.69 6.66
C ALA A 195 12.24 1.78 7.45
N THR A 196 10.92 1.79 7.39
CA THR A 196 10.09 2.72 8.17
C THR A 196 9.52 2.02 9.40
N VAL A 197 9.58 2.66 10.54
CA VAL A 197 9.07 2.12 11.81
C VAL A 197 7.54 2.11 11.83
N GLY A 198 6.97 1.05 12.37
CA GLY A 198 5.53 0.84 12.48
C GLY A 198 4.97 -0.14 11.45
N SER A 199 3.67 -0.40 11.52
CA SER A 199 2.92 -1.18 10.53
C SER A 199 2.23 -0.26 9.52
N VAL A 200 1.88 -0.78 8.34
CA VAL A 200 1.09 -0.04 7.36
C VAL A 200 -0.33 0.16 7.87
N GLY A 201 -0.89 1.33 7.67
CA GLY A 201 -2.27 1.66 8.05
C GLY A 201 -3.33 0.92 7.23
N ASN A 202 -4.62 1.17 7.55
CA ASN A 202 -5.78 0.57 6.88
C ASN A 202 -5.84 -0.97 6.99
N SER A 203 -5.53 -1.52 8.17
CA SER A 203 -5.50 -2.96 8.45
C SER A 203 -6.82 -3.67 8.11
N ASP A 204 -7.95 -2.98 8.26
CA ASP A 204 -9.29 -3.53 8.05
C ASP A 204 -9.66 -3.72 6.56
N HIS A 205 -8.78 -3.31 5.64
CA HIS A 205 -8.98 -3.52 4.19
C HIS A 205 -9.23 -4.99 3.83
N GLY A 206 -8.60 -5.92 4.54
CA GLY A 206 -8.81 -7.36 4.35
C GLY A 206 -10.22 -7.86 4.68
N LEU A 207 -10.97 -7.09 5.46
CA LEU A 207 -12.34 -7.40 5.87
C LEU A 207 -13.40 -6.90 4.88
N GLU A 208 -13.00 -6.12 3.87
CA GLU A 208 -13.90 -5.61 2.83
C GLU A 208 -14.44 -6.75 1.96
N LYS A 209 -15.74 -6.69 1.65
CA LYS A 209 -16.42 -7.64 0.75
C LYS A 209 -17.05 -6.91 -0.42
N SER A 210 -16.73 -7.32 -1.62
CA SER A 210 -17.21 -6.68 -2.85
C SER A 210 -18.73 -6.79 -3.05
N GLY A 211 -19.33 -7.90 -2.61
CA GLY A 211 -20.79 -8.14 -2.62
C GLY A 211 -21.40 -8.44 -3.98
N LYS A 212 -20.75 -8.04 -5.10
CA LYS A 212 -21.24 -8.27 -6.46
C LYS A 212 -20.13 -8.34 -7.49
N ALA A 213 -20.35 -9.09 -8.58
CA ALA A 213 -19.39 -9.21 -9.70
C ALA A 213 -19.11 -7.87 -10.40
N GLY A 214 -20.10 -6.97 -10.48
CA GLY A 214 -19.92 -5.64 -11.05
C GLY A 214 -18.83 -4.80 -10.36
N ARG A 215 -18.53 -5.05 -9.09
CA ARG A 215 -17.41 -4.40 -8.39
C ARG A 215 -16.08 -4.74 -9.05
N SER A 216 -15.86 -5.99 -9.42
CA SER A 216 -14.66 -6.42 -10.12
C SER A 216 -14.53 -5.74 -11.49
N ARG A 217 -15.66 -5.53 -12.19
CA ARG A 217 -15.68 -4.78 -13.46
C ARG A 217 -15.24 -3.33 -13.26
N TRP A 218 -15.72 -2.67 -12.22
CA TRP A 218 -15.30 -1.28 -11.89
C TRP A 218 -13.80 -1.18 -11.54
N LEU A 219 -13.23 -2.25 -10.98
CA LEU A 219 -11.80 -2.33 -10.70
C LEU A 219 -10.94 -2.70 -11.93
N GLY A 220 -11.57 -2.89 -13.10
CA GLY A 220 -10.87 -3.21 -14.34
C GLY A 220 -10.62 -4.69 -14.58
N ARG A 221 -11.26 -5.56 -13.82
CA ARG A 221 -11.17 -7.03 -14.00
C ARG A 221 -12.36 -7.53 -14.81
N ARG A 222 -12.09 -8.20 -15.91
CA ARG A 222 -13.11 -8.86 -16.72
C ARG A 222 -13.43 -10.25 -16.19
N PRO A 223 -14.60 -10.82 -16.55
CA PRO A 223 -14.93 -12.21 -16.19
C PRO A 223 -13.87 -13.19 -16.67
N HIS A 224 -13.64 -14.22 -15.89
CA HIS A 224 -12.65 -15.26 -16.16
C HIS A 224 -13.36 -16.59 -16.48
N ASN A 225 -13.12 -17.14 -17.67
CA ASN A 225 -13.64 -18.44 -18.07
C ASN A 225 -12.69 -19.54 -17.61
N ARG A 226 -13.23 -20.64 -17.11
CA ARG A 226 -12.50 -21.85 -16.77
C ARG A 226 -12.21 -22.67 -18.04
N GLY A 227 -11.09 -23.39 -18.07
CA GLY A 227 -10.72 -24.23 -19.23
C GLY A 227 -11.75 -25.33 -19.55
N VAL A 228 -12.40 -25.88 -18.53
CA VAL A 228 -13.45 -26.89 -18.63
C VAL A 228 -14.68 -26.46 -19.47
N VAL A 229 -14.96 -25.17 -19.56
CA VAL A 229 -16.09 -24.62 -20.35
C VAL A 229 -15.67 -24.17 -21.76
N MET A 230 -14.45 -24.47 -22.17
CA MET A 230 -13.93 -24.18 -23.49
C MET A 230 -13.98 -25.42 -24.38
N ASN A 231 -13.77 -25.22 -25.68
CA ASN A 231 -13.60 -26.33 -26.63
C ASN A 231 -12.21 -26.99 -26.49
N PRO A 232 -12.04 -28.25 -26.93
CA PRO A 232 -10.76 -28.95 -26.85
C PRO A 232 -9.60 -28.20 -27.50
N VAL A 233 -9.84 -27.47 -28.58
CA VAL A 233 -8.83 -26.66 -29.27
C VAL A 233 -8.34 -25.47 -28.45
N ASP A 234 -9.17 -24.95 -27.54
CA ASP A 234 -8.88 -23.73 -26.77
C ASP A 234 -8.17 -24.00 -25.45
N HIS A 235 -8.34 -25.20 -24.88
CA HIS A 235 -7.76 -25.56 -23.59
C HIS A 235 -7.64 -27.08 -23.42
N PRO A 236 -6.56 -27.60 -22.80
CA PRO A 236 -6.41 -29.04 -22.54
C PRO A 236 -7.55 -29.71 -21.77
N MET A 237 -8.25 -28.96 -20.91
CA MET A 237 -9.40 -29.41 -20.13
C MET A 237 -10.73 -29.12 -20.82
N GLY A 238 -10.72 -28.70 -22.06
CA GLY A 238 -11.93 -28.42 -22.86
C GLY A 238 -12.60 -29.69 -23.38
N GLY A 239 -13.90 -29.58 -23.60
CA GLY A 239 -14.71 -30.71 -24.10
C GLY A 239 -15.68 -31.29 -23.11
#